data_e10ce38d976f177aac62dc4449d9e63b
#
_entry.id   e10ce38d976f177aac62dc4449d9e63b
#
_cell.length_a   1.000
_cell.length_b   1.000
_cell.length_c   1.000
_cell.angle_alpha   90.00
_cell.angle_beta   90.00
_cell.angle_gamma   90.00
#
_symmetry.space_group_name_H-M   'P 1'
#
loop_
_entity.id
_entity.type
_entity.pdbx_description
1 polymer ?
#
loop_
_entity_poly.entity_id
_entity_poly.type
_entity_poly.pdbx_seq_one_letter_code
_entity_poly.pdbx_strand_id
1 'polypeptide(L)'
;MAQIELKSLSKAFKTGKVLDGLDLSVEEGEIVCIFGPSGAGKTVLLRLIAGVEEPDAGAIFLEGRDATDAAPERRGIGIAFQNFALFPHMSAFDNIASALTAHGATVATIKAKVDKVAAMLKISHVLNHEPRALSNGQKQRTALARALAADPKIVLLDDPLRNVDAKLRYEMRLELPSLLRASDATVLYVTQDYKEAMAIGDRIAVLIDGRFEQVATPASIYRAPVSVGVARLFGDPTINLIPVNPQAGGDGLSCEISGAKVGLGAAQVEGAGRSMLLGLRPESLVVNDDAGLGGFPVDVVAVTPLNEKSVLLMRTRDGQEIFASEAGVENEERKPGPAFARFDPARALMFDEASGACIGSRP
;
A
#
# COMPACT_ATOMS: atom_id res chain seq x y z
N MET A 1 20.85 -10.93 5.36
CA MET A 1 21.72 -9.72 5.44
C MET A 1 21.04 -8.63 4.65
N ALA A 2 20.93 -7.42 5.21
CA ALA A 2 20.21 -6.35 4.54
C ALA A 2 20.77 -6.08 3.13
N GLN A 3 19.90 -6.12 2.15
CA GLN A 3 20.25 -5.89 0.74
C GLN A 3 20.16 -4.40 0.41
N ILE A 4 19.23 -3.68 1.08
CA ILE A 4 19.10 -2.23 1.02
C ILE A 4 19.02 -1.73 2.46
N GLU A 5 19.85 -0.76 2.84
CA GLU A 5 19.75 -0.11 4.14
C GLU A 5 19.81 1.41 3.96
N LEU A 6 18.84 2.10 4.50
CA LEU A 6 18.74 3.56 4.55
C LEU A 6 18.99 4.00 5.98
N LYS A 7 19.89 4.97 6.20
CA LYS A 7 20.22 5.53 7.50
C LYS A 7 19.98 7.02 7.51
N SER A 8 18.95 7.45 8.24
CA SER A 8 18.56 8.85 8.45
C SER A 8 18.52 9.67 7.17
N LEU A 9 18.02 9.05 6.08
CA LEU A 9 18.03 9.60 4.73
C LEU A 9 17.11 10.82 4.64
N SER A 10 17.62 11.95 4.19
CA SER A 10 16.85 13.20 4.09
C SER A 10 17.07 13.87 2.74
N LYS A 11 15.98 14.53 2.24
CA LYS A 11 16.01 15.32 1.02
C LYS A 11 15.08 16.51 1.11
N ALA A 12 15.58 17.67 0.74
CA ALA A 12 14.80 18.90 0.61
C ALA A 12 14.95 19.49 -0.81
N PHE A 13 13.96 20.22 -1.23
CA PHE A 13 13.98 21.06 -2.43
C PHE A 13 13.66 22.50 -2.04
N LYS A 14 13.68 23.41 -3.01
CA LYS A 14 13.35 24.83 -2.76
C LYS A 14 11.96 25.02 -2.13
N THR A 15 11.05 24.06 -2.35
CA THR A 15 9.68 24.07 -1.83
C THR A 15 9.55 23.51 -0.41
N GLY A 16 10.61 22.96 0.16
CA GLY A 16 10.65 22.41 1.51
C GLY A 16 11.25 21.02 1.58
N LYS A 17 11.25 20.47 2.79
CA LYS A 17 11.74 19.12 3.09
C LYS A 17 10.75 18.09 2.57
N VAL A 18 11.22 17.14 1.77
CA VAL A 18 10.39 16.09 1.15
C VAL A 18 10.59 14.75 1.85
N LEU A 19 11.81 14.45 2.29
CA LEU A 19 12.12 13.27 3.09
C LEU A 19 12.90 13.71 4.33
N ASP A 20 12.56 13.13 5.48
CA ASP A 20 13.06 13.56 6.79
C ASP A 20 13.51 12.38 7.65
N GLY A 21 14.80 12.05 7.58
CA GLY A 21 15.43 11.07 8.45
C GLY A 21 14.87 9.67 8.27
N LEU A 22 14.76 9.18 7.04
CA LEU A 22 14.23 7.84 6.76
C LEU A 22 15.22 6.76 7.12
N ASP A 23 14.79 5.81 7.94
CA ASP A 23 15.49 4.58 8.25
C ASP A 23 14.69 3.38 7.72
N LEU A 24 15.33 2.49 6.95
CA LEU A 24 14.72 1.28 6.40
C LEU A 24 15.78 0.21 6.16
N SER A 25 15.49 -1.01 6.56
CA SER A 25 16.27 -2.19 6.19
C SER A 25 15.38 -3.15 5.40
N VAL A 26 15.88 -3.62 4.25
CA VAL A 26 15.22 -4.59 3.38
C VAL A 26 16.13 -5.79 3.23
N GLU A 27 15.61 -6.96 3.57
CA GLU A 27 16.36 -8.21 3.52
C GLU A 27 16.45 -8.76 2.10
N GLU A 28 17.40 -9.68 1.87
CA GLU A 28 17.57 -10.34 0.57
C GLU A 28 16.31 -11.11 0.15
N GLY A 29 15.86 -10.91 -1.08
CA GLY A 29 14.66 -11.53 -1.65
C GLY A 29 13.33 -10.98 -1.13
N GLU A 30 13.37 -9.97 -0.23
CA GLU A 30 12.17 -9.35 0.32
C GLU A 30 11.54 -8.37 -0.68
N ILE A 31 10.21 -8.33 -0.69
CA ILE A 31 9.43 -7.33 -1.41
C ILE A 31 8.87 -6.32 -0.40
N VAL A 32 9.42 -5.11 -0.36
CA VAL A 32 8.90 -4.02 0.49
C VAL A 32 8.12 -3.03 -0.36
N CYS A 33 6.84 -2.82 -0.01
CA CYS A 33 6.02 -1.80 -0.64
C CYS A 33 6.18 -0.45 0.09
N ILE A 34 6.61 0.58 -0.63
CA ILE A 34 6.57 1.97 -0.14
C ILE A 34 5.21 2.55 -0.53
N PHE A 35 4.35 2.71 0.44
CA PHE A 35 2.97 3.15 0.24
C PHE A 35 2.72 4.49 0.93
N GLY A 36 1.87 5.33 0.36
CA GLY A 36 1.49 6.62 0.94
C GLY A 36 0.77 7.52 -0.05
N PRO A 37 0.24 8.65 0.41
CA PRO A 37 -0.51 9.58 -0.43
C PRO A 37 0.35 10.17 -1.56
N SER A 38 -0.31 10.81 -2.54
CA SER A 38 0.38 11.55 -3.58
C SER A 38 1.19 12.69 -2.96
N GLY A 39 2.42 12.87 -3.42
CA GLY A 39 3.31 13.93 -2.89
C GLY A 39 4.11 13.54 -1.64
N ALA A 40 3.91 12.35 -1.05
CA ALA A 40 4.64 11.92 0.16
C ALA A 40 6.16 11.72 -0.02
N GLY A 41 6.69 11.80 -1.25
CA GLY A 41 8.13 11.66 -1.51
C GLY A 41 8.56 10.30 -2.05
N LYS A 42 7.64 9.37 -2.35
CA LYS A 42 7.94 7.99 -2.78
C LYS A 42 8.87 7.90 -4.00
N THR A 43 8.56 8.63 -5.08
CA THR A 43 9.41 8.68 -6.29
C THR A 43 10.77 9.32 -6.01
N VAL A 44 10.82 10.32 -5.11
CA VAL A 44 12.09 10.94 -4.69
C VAL A 44 12.95 9.90 -3.97
N LEU A 45 12.37 9.12 -3.07
CA LEU A 45 13.06 8.03 -2.39
C LEU A 45 13.66 7.02 -3.37
N LEU A 46 12.88 6.57 -4.37
CA LEU A 46 13.41 5.65 -5.40
C LEU A 46 14.55 6.29 -6.21
N ARG A 47 14.46 7.58 -6.54
CA ARG A 47 15.52 8.29 -7.28
C ARG A 47 16.80 8.41 -6.47
N LEU A 48 16.71 8.64 -5.16
CA LEU A 48 17.88 8.64 -4.26
C LEU A 48 18.54 7.25 -4.24
N ILE A 49 17.75 6.19 -4.07
CA ILE A 49 18.27 4.81 -4.06
C ILE A 49 18.87 4.44 -5.42
N ALA A 50 18.26 4.89 -6.53
CA ALA A 50 18.80 4.68 -7.87
C ALA A 50 20.05 5.53 -8.19
N GLY A 51 20.38 6.55 -7.38
CA GLY A 51 21.49 7.47 -7.61
C GLY A 51 21.22 8.54 -8.67
N VAL A 52 19.96 8.73 -9.04
CA VAL A 52 19.53 9.80 -9.98
C VAL A 52 19.43 11.15 -9.27
N GLU A 53 19.20 11.12 -7.96
CA GLU A 53 19.22 12.26 -7.05
C GLU A 53 20.22 12.00 -5.94
N GLU A 54 20.82 13.05 -5.37
CA GLU A 54 21.71 12.97 -4.22
C GLU A 54 20.96 13.30 -2.94
N PRO A 55 21.17 12.57 -1.83
CA PRO A 55 20.59 12.94 -0.55
C PRO A 55 21.27 14.19 0.02
N ASP A 56 20.55 14.95 0.84
CA ASP A 56 21.13 16.11 1.54
C ASP A 56 21.74 15.67 2.88
N ALA A 57 21.29 14.53 3.45
CA ALA A 57 21.85 13.92 4.64
C ALA A 57 21.49 12.42 4.71
N GLY A 58 22.24 11.69 5.53
CA GLY A 58 22.08 10.25 5.71
C GLY A 58 22.90 9.45 4.72
N ALA A 59 22.69 8.12 4.69
CA ALA A 59 23.46 7.21 3.85
C ALA A 59 22.60 6.09 3.27
N ILE A 60 23.00 5.58 2.11
CA ILE A 60 22.38 4.47 1.39
C ILE A 60 23.40 3.34 1.26
N PHE A 61 23.07 2.17 1.80
CA PHE A 61 23.88 0.97 1.63
C PHE A 61 23.15 -0.02 0.73
N LEU A 62 23.87 -0.55 -0.24
CA LEU A 62 23.41 -1.60 -1.16
C LEU A 62 24.34 -2.78 -1.04
N GLU A 63 23.80 -3.99 -0.80
CA GLU A 63 24.59 -5.21 -0.57
C GLU A 63 25.68 -5.01 0.50
N GLY A 64 25.40 -4.25 1.56
CA GLY A 64 26.34 -3.91 2.63
C GLY A 64 27.44 -2.91 2.26
N ARG A 65 27.43 -2.34 1.06
CA ARG A 65 28.41 -1.33 0.60
C ARG A 65 27.76 0.05 0.61
N ASP A 66 28.51 1.05 1.06
CA ASP A 66 28.05 2.44 0.93
C ASP A 66 27.94 2.83 -0.55
N ALA A 67 26.74 3.18 -0.96
CA ALA A 67 26.39 3.59 -2.31
C ALA A 67 25.88 5.02 -2.38
N THR A 68 26.03 5.81 -1.30
CA THR A 68 25.47 7.15 -1.17
C THR A 68 25.88 8.03 -2.35
N ASP A 69 27.18 8.06 -2.66
CA ASP A 69 27.75 8.87 -3.76
C ASP A 69 28.01 8.05 -5.04
N ALA A 70 27.57 6.78 -5.06
CA ALA A 70 27.79 5.94 -6.23
C ALA A 70 26.91 6.35 -7.40
N ALA A 71 27.51 6.47 -8.58
CA ALA A 71 26.76 6.74 -9.83
C ALA A 71 25.75 5.61 -10.12
N PRO A 72 24.61 5.92 -10.77
CA PRO A 72 23.54 4.94 -11.05
C PRO A 72 24.03 3.64 -11.68
N GLU A 73 24.96 3.74 -12.64
CA GLU A 73 25.51 2.60 -13.40
C GLU A 73 26.30 1.63 -12.52
N ARG A 74 26.78 2.08 -11.36
CA ARG A 74 27.57 1.28 -10.41
C ARG A 74 26.74 0.63 -9.31
N ARG A 75 25.43 0.95 -9.23
CA ARG A 75 24.53 0.44 -8.18
C ARG A 75 23.99 -0.95 -8.47
N GLY A 76 24.06 -1.43 -9.71
CA GLY A 76 23.56 -2.75 -10.10
C GLY A 76 22.07 -2.94 -9.96
N ILE A 77 21.30 -1.87 -10.07
CA ILE A 77 19.83 -1.84 -9.83
C ILE A 77 19.08 -1.94 -11.16
N GLY A 78 18.05 -2.78 -11.19
CA GLY A 78 17.02 -2.75 -12.23
C GLY A 78 15.90 -1.77 -11.85
N ILE A 79 15.49 -0.90 -12.77
CA ILE A 79 14.42 0.07 -12.49
C ILE A 79 13.34 0.06 -13.57
N ALA A 80 12.07 0.07 -13.14
CA ALA A 80 10.93 0.32 -14.00
C ALA A 80 10.18 1.57 -13.52
N PHE A 81 10.08 2.55 -14.42
CA PHE A 81 9.46 3.85 -14.17
C PHE A 81 7.96 3.82 -14.46
N GLN A 82 7.20 4.68 -13.78
CA GLN A 82 5.75 4.85 -13.90
C GLN A 82 5.26 5.08 -15.35
N ASN A 83 6.02 5.80 -16.18
CA ASN A 83 5.68 6.09 -17.57
C ASN A 83 6.28 5.10 -18.57
N PHE A 84 6.64 3.88 -18.09
CA PHE A 84 7.33 2.83 -18.84
C PHE A 84 8.75 3.21 -19.29
N ALA A 85 9.00 4.45 -19.65
CA ALA A 85 10.26 5.00 -20.15
C ALA A 85 10.91 4.10 -21.22
N LEU A 86 10.11 3.53 -22.11
CA LEU A 86 10.61 2.75 -23.26
C LEU A 86 11.22 3.68 -24.31
N PHE A 87 12.31 3.24 -24.91
CA PHE A 87 12.91 3.92 -26.06
C PHE A 87 11.97 3.78 -27.25
N PRO A 88 11.41 4.89 -27.78
CA PRO A 88 10.32 4.81 -28.75
C PRO A 88 10.73 4.27 -30.14
N HIS A 89 12.02 4.35 -30.47
CA HIS A 89 12.62 3.91 -31.72
C HIS A 89 13.22 2.51 -31.67
N MET A 90 13.10 1.83 -30.52
CA MET A 90 13.59 0.48 -30.29
C MET A 90 12.41 -0.49 -30.23
N SER A 91 12.58 -1.70 -30.75
CA SER A 91 11.62 -2.79 -30.54
C SER A 91 11.50 -3.16 -29.06
N ALA A 92 10.50 -3.96 -28.68
CA ALA A 92 10.41 -4.51 -27.32
C ALA A 92 11.65 -5.35 -27.00
N PHE A 93 12.17 -6.14 -27.94
CA PHE A 93 13.41 -6.88 -27.78
C PHE A 93 14.59 -5.97 -27.46
N ASP A 94 14.80 -4.92 -28.26
CA ASP A 94 15.92 -3.98 -28.08
C ASP A 94 15.80 -3.18 -26.78
N ASN A 95 14.57 -2.80 -26.41
CA ASN A 95 14.31 -2.18 -25.10
C ASN A 95 14.75 -3.09 -23.95
N ILE A 96 14.38 -4.36 -23.97
CA ILE A 96 14.76 -5.35 -22.95
C ILE A 96 16.26 -5.60 -22.97
N ALA A 97 16.85 -5.71 -24.15
CA ALA A 97 18.27 -5.96 -24.36
C ALA A 97 19.18 -4.79 -23.97
N SER A 98 18.64 -3.57 -23.88
CA SER A 98 19.44 -2.33 -23.78
C SER A 98 20.47 -2.33 -22.66
N ALA A 99 20.10 -2.78 -21.46
CA ALA A 99 21.00 -2.88 -20.32
C ALA A 99 22.10 -3.92 -20.54
N LEU A 100 21.75 -5.09 -21.10
CA LEU A 100 22.71 -6.16 -21.41
C LEU A 100 23.72 -5.71 -22.48
N THR A 101 23.24 -5.00 -23.49
CA THR A 101 24.08 -4.45 -24.57
C THR A 101 25.07 -3.42 -24.01
N ALA A 102 24.61 -2.52 -23.14
CA ALA A 102 25.45 -1.55 -22.48
C ALA A 102 26.57 -2.16 -21.61
N HIS A 103 26.31 -3.34 -21.06
CA HIS A 103 27.31 -4.11 -20.29
C HIS A 103 28.20 -5.03 -21.17
N GLY A 104 28.09 -4.96 -22.50
CA GLY A 104 28.92 -5.72 -23.43
C GLY A 104 28.62 -7.21 -23.49
N ALA A 105 27.38 -7.63 -23.15
CA ALA A 105 26.98 -9.03 -23.24
C ALA A 105 27.01 -9.55 -24.69
N THR A 106 27.31 -10.84 -24.89
CA THR A 106 27.32 -11.44 -26.23
C THR A 106 25.88 -11.53 -26.79
N VAL A 107 25.74 -11.54 -28.10
CA VAL A 107 24.45 -11.69 -28.81
C VAL A 107 23.67 -12.94 -28.33
N ALA A 108 24.38 -14.05 -28.13
CA ALA A 108 23.78 -15.29 -27.62
C ALA A 108 23.23 -15.12 -26.20
N THR A 109 24.00 -14.48 -25.31
CA THR A 109 23.58 -14.18 -23.92
C THR A 109 22.38 -13.25 -23.90
N ILE A 110 22.40 -12.17 -24.70
CA ILE A 110 21.29 -11.21 -24.82
C ILE A 110 20.03 -11.96 -25.23
N LYS A 111 20.10 -12.73 -26.33
CA LYS A 111 18.94 -13.48 -26.82
C LYS A 111 18.36 -14.41 -25.76
N ALA A 112 19.19 -15.22 -25.10
CA ALA A 112 18.76 -16.18 -24.09
C ALA A 112 18.07 -15.48 -22.90
N LYS A 113 18.63 -14.35 -22.40
CA LYS A 113 18.05 -13.60 -21.27
C LYS A 113 16.77 -12.88 -21.67
N VAL A 114 16.71 -12.25 -22.85
CA VAL A 114 15.48 -11.61 -23.35
C VAL A 114 14.38 -12.63 -23.54
N ASP A 115 14.66 -13.77 -24.19
CA ASP A 115 13.67 -14.85 -24.39
C ASP A 115 13.13 -15.38 -23.04
N LYS A 116 14.02 -15.55 -22.04
CA LYS A 116 13.63 -15.98 -20.67
C LYS A 116 12.65 -15.01 -20.02
N VAL A 117 12.99 -13.71 -19.95
CA VAL A 117 12.13 -12.74 -19.27
C VAL A 117 10.85 -12.44 -20.06
N ALA A 118 10.92 -12.48 -21.40
CA ALA A 118 9.76 -12.29 -22.25
C ALA A 118 8.75 -13.44 -22.10
N ALA A 119 9.23 -14.68 -22.00
CA ALA A 119 8.38 -15.84 -21.72
C ALA A 119 7.74 -15.73 -20.32
N MET A 120 8.52 -15.40 -19.29
CA MET A 120 8.04 -15.20 -17.92
C MET A 120 6.92 -14.15 -17.86
N LEU A 121 7.07 -13.04 -18.60
CA LEU A 121 6.12 -11.93 -18.63
C LEU A 121 5.06 -12.05 -19.74
N LYS A 122 5.02 -13.18 -20.45
CA LYS A 122 4.03 -13.49 -21.50
C LYS A 122 3.99 -12.46 -22.65
N ILE A 123 5.16 -11.92 -23.05
CA ILE A 123 5.31 -10.92 -24.12
C ILE A 123 6.16 -11.39 -25.29
N SER A 124 6.51 -12.68 -25.39
CA SER A 124 7.34 -13.21 -26.47
C SER A 124 6.80 -12.91 -27.86
N HIS A 125 5.46 -12.85 -28.01
CA HIS A 125 4.77 -12.60 -29.27
C HIS A 125 4.86 -11.16 -29.78
N VAL A 126 5.31 -10.22 -28.95
CA VAL A 126 5.42 -8.77 -29.28
C VAL A 126 6.85 -8.25 -29.30
N LEU A 127 7.86 -9.11 -29.16
CA LEU A 127 9.26 -8.70 -29.09
C LEU A 127 9.73 -7.83 -30.27
N ASN A 128 9.18 -8.06 -31.47
CA ASN A 128 9.54 -7.29 -32.67
C ASN A 128 8.74 -5.99 -32.84
N HIS A 129 7.82 -5.67 -31.92
CA HIS A 129 6.99 -4.47 -32.02
C HIS A 129 7.67 -3.27 -31.35
N GLU A 130 7.54 -2.10 -31.96
CA GLU A 130 7.89 -0.83 -31.32
C GLU A 130 6.83 -0.42 -30.29
N PRO A 131 7.18 0.43 -29.27
CA PRO A 131 6.27 0.83 -28.22
C PRO A 131 4.93 1.40 -28.70
N ARG A 132 4.90 2.08 -29.85
CA ARG A 132 3.65 2.62 -30.44
C ARG A 132 2.63 1.53 -30.84
N ALA A 133 3.10 0.33 -31.15
CA ALA A 133 2.26 -0.81 -31.50
C ALA A 133 1.86 -1.69 -30.31
N LEU A 134 2.37 -1.39 -29.10
CA LEU A 134 2.09 -2.12 -27.88
C LEU A 134 0.89 -1.55 -27.13
N SER A 135 0.05 -2.40 -26.56
CA SER A 135 -0.93 -2.01 -25.55
C SER A 135 -0.23 -1.50 -24.27
N ASN A 136 -0.93 -0.76 -23.41
CA ASN A 136 -0.35 -0.29 -22.14
C ASN A 136 0.15 -1.43 -21.26
N GLY A 137 -0.57 -2.57 -21.20
CA GLY A 137 -0.11 -3.75 -20.47
C GLY A 137 1.14 -4.38 -21.08
N GLN A 138 1.26 -4.42 -22.41
CA GLN A 138 2.47 -4.91 -23.07
C GLN A 138 3.66 -3.95 -22.84
N LYS A 139 3.44 -2.63 -22.88
CA LYS A 139 4.45 -1.63 -22.51
C LYS A 139 4.94 -1.84 -21.08
N GLN A 140 4.00 -2.04 -20.16
CA GLN A 140 4.31 -2.29 -18.74
C GLN A 140 5.16 -3.56 -18.57
N ARG A 141 4.72 -4.66 -19.17
CA ARG A 141 5.47 -5.93 -19.11
C ARG A 141 6.84 -5.81 -19.79
N THR A 142 6.96 -5.03 -20.85
CA THR A 142 8.25 -4.75 -21.51
C THR A 142 9.18 -3.92 -20.61
N ALA A 143 8.67 -2.92 -19.93
CA ALA A 143 9.44 -2.11 -18.97
C ALA A 143 9.94 -2.95 -17.77
N LEU A 144 9.06 -3.85 -17.27
CA LEU A 144 9.43 -4.79 -16.22
C LEU A 144 10.47 -5.82 -16.72
N ALA A 145 10.29 -6.35 -17.93
CA ALA A 145 11.27 -7.25 -18.56
C ALA A 145 12.64 -6.60 -18.69
N ARG A 146 12.69 -5.32 -19.10
CA ARG A 146 13.94 -4.55 -19.19
C ARG A 146 14.62 -4.43 -17.82
N ALA A 147 13.85 -4.16 -16.77
CA ALA A 147 14.38 -4.05 -15.42
C ALA A 147 14.96 -5.38 -14.90
N LEU A 148 14.39 -6.52 -15.30
CA LEU A 148 14.78 -7.85 -14.84
C LEU A 148 15.81 -8.54 -15.73
N ALA A 149 16.00 -8.12 -17.00
CA ALA A 149 16.80 -8.85 -17.98
C ALA A 149 18.27 -9.04 -17.61
N ALA A 150 18.83 -8.10 -16.83
CA ALA A 150 20.21 -8.18 -16.38
C ALA A 150 20.41 -9.05 -15.11
N ASP A 151 19.35 -9.72 -14.64
CA ASP A 151 19.31 -10.45 -13.36
C ASP A 151 19.82 -9.58 -12.18
N PRO A 152 19.29 -8.34 -11.98
CA PRO A 152 19.73 -7.48 -10.90
C PRO A 152 19.33 -8.08 -9.55
N LYS A 153 20.17 -7.87 -8.53
CA LYS A 153 19.82 -8.27 -7.16
C LYS A 153 18.80 -7.34 -6.50
N ILE A 154 18.70 -6.12 -6.99
CA ILE A 154 17.79 -5.08 -6.48
C ILE A 154 16.95 -4.56 -7.64
N VAL A 155 15.65 -4.50 -7.44
CA VAL A 155 14.67 -3.98 -8.42
C VAL A 155 13.85 -2.88 -7.78
N LEU A 156 13.76 -1.74 -8.44
CA LEU A 156 12.94 -0.60 -8.04
C LEU A 156 11.77 -0.44 -9.02
N LEU A 157 10.56 -0.43 -8.50
CA LEU A 157 9.33 -0.31 -9.29
C LEU A 157 8.56 0.94 -8.84
N ASP A 158 8.47 1.95 -9.71
CA ASP A 158 7.78 3.21 -9.41
C ASP A 158 6.36 3.20 -9.99
N ASP A 159 5.37 2.92 -9.14
CA ASP A 159 3.93 2.89 -9.42
C ASP A 159 3.60 2.14 -10.74
N PRO A 160 4.08 0.89 -10.88
CA PRO A 160 4.14 0.22 -12.18
C PRO A 160 2.76 -0.13 -12.74
N LEU A 161 1.69 -0.17 -11.94
CA LEU A 161 0.35 -0.52 -12.42
C LEU A 161 -0.57 0.70 -12.60
N ARG A 162 -0.07 1.92 -12.39
CA ARG A 162 -0.89 3.13 -12.45
C ARG A 162 -1.53 3.37 -13.83
N ASN A 163 -0.77 3.15 -14.90
CA ASN A 163 -1.18 3.46 -16.27
C ASN A 163 -1.84 2.26 -16.98
N VAL A 164 -2.32 1.28 -16.21
CA VAL A 164 -2.95 0.07 -16.69
C VAL A 164 -4.46 0.13 -16.38
N ASP A 165 -5.30 -0.37 -17.27
CA ASP A 165 -6.75 -0.45 -17.04
C ASP A 165 -7.09 -1.34 -15.84
N ALA A 166 -8.31 -1.18 -15.29
CA ALA A 166 -8.70 -1.82 -14.03
C ALA A 166 -8.67 -3.36 -14.09
N LYS A 167 -9.06 -3.96 -15.24
CA LYS A 167 -9.07 -5.42 -15.41
C LYS A 167 -7.65 -5.97 -15.39
N LEU A 168 -6.77 -5.40 -16.22
CA LEU A 168 -5.39 -5.83 -16.31
C LEU A 168 -4.62 -5.53 -15.01
N ARG A 169 -4.93 -4.42 -14.31
CA ARG A 169 -4.36 -4.12 -12.98
C ARG A 169 -4.72 -5.21 -11.98
N TYR A 170 -5.97 -5.68 -11.99
CA TYR A 170 -6.40 -6.78 -11.12
C TYR A 170 -5.62 -8.07 -11.44
N GLU A 171 -5.53 -8.45 -12.72
CA GLU A 171 -4.77 -9.63 -13.16
C GLU A 171 -3.29 -9.53 -12.78
N MET A 172 -2.65 -8.39 -13.06
CA MET A 172 -1.25 -8.14 -12.72
C MET A 172 -0.99 -8.18 -11.22
N ARG A 173 -1.91 -7.69 -10.39
CA ARG A 173 -1.79 -7.76 -8.93
C ARG A 173 -1.73 -9.21 -8.42
N LEU A 174 -2.41 -10.14 -9.08
CA LEU A 174 -2.36 -11.57 -8.74
C LEU A 174 -1.08 -12.26 -9.26
N GLU A 175 -0.60 -11.87 -10.46
CA GLU A 175 0.55 -12.50 -11.09
C GLU A 175 1.90 -11.94 -10.61
N LEU A 176 1.98 -10.63 -10.39
CA LEU A 176 3.23 -9.91 -10.14
C LEU A 176 4.02 -10.43 -8.91
N PRO A 177 3.40 -10.76 -7.78
CA PRO A 177 4.14 -11.30 -6.64
C PRO A 177 4.93 -12.57 -6.99
N SER A 178 4.31 -13.49 -7.72
CA SER A 178 4.98 -14.73 -8.13
C SER A 178 6.09 -14.49 -9.16
N LEU A 179 5.90 -13.53 -10.08
CA LEU A 179 6.91 -13.14 -11.06
C LEU A 179 8.13 -12.49 -10.39
N LEU A 180 7.91 -11.59 -9.42
CA LEU A 180 8.99 -10.94 -8.69
C LEU A 180 9.76 -11.95 -7.83
N ARG A 181 9.08 -12.86 -7.14
CA ARG A 181 9.75 -13.94 -6.38
C ARG A 181 10.57 -14.87 -7.27
N ALA A 182 10.09 -15.17 -8.49
CA ALA A 182 10.82 -16.01 -9.44
C ALA A 182 12.08 -15.34 -10.01
N SER A 183 12.27 -14.03 -9.78
CA SER A 183 13.48 -13.31 -10.20
C SER A 183 14.61 -13.36 -9.17
N ASP A 184 14.34 -13.87 -7.95
CA ASP A 184 15.25 -13.87 -6.80
C ASP A 184 15.81 -12.48 -6.42
N ALA A 185 15.15 -11.40 -6.88
CA ALA A 185 15.56 -10.04 -6.61
C ALA A 185 14.89 -9.50 -5.33
N THR A 186 15.61 -8.64 -4.62
CA THR A 186 15.05 -7.78 -3.56
C THR A 186 14.33 -6.62 -4.21
N VAL A 187 13.09 -6.36 -3.83
CA VAL A 187 12.21 -5.41 -4.54
C VAL A 187 11.74 -4.28 -3.63
N LEU A 188 11.93 -3.04 -4.08
CA LEU A 188 11.17 -1.89 -3.58
C LEU A 188 10.07 -1.54 -4.58
N TYR A 189 8.84 -1.70 -4.15
CA TYR A 189 7.64 -1.46 -4.94
C TYR A 189 6.94 -0.20 -4.44
N VAL A 190 6.94 0.87 -5.20
CA VAL A 190 6.20 2.09 -4.85
C VAL A 190 4.81 2.05 -5.43
N THR A 191 3.80 2.39 -4.65
CA THR A 191 2.42 2.51 -5.11
C THR A 191 1.61 3.51 -4.29
N GLN A 192 0.48 3.96 -4.85
CA GLN A 192 -0.57 4.74 -4.19
C GLN A 192 -1.85 3.92 -3.99
N ASP A 193 -1.88 2.68 -4.48
CA ASP A 193 -3.01 1.75 -4.32
C ASP A 193 -2.74 0.80 -3.15
N TYR A 194 -3.53 0.96 -2.06
CA TYR A 194 -3.37 0.10 -0.89
C TYR A 194 -3.63 -1.38 -1.21
N LYS A 195 -4.49 -1.69 -2.21
CA LYS A 195 -4.77 -3.06 -2.62
C LYS A 195 -3.55 -3.72 -3.26
N GLU A 196 -2.71 -2.92 -3.97
CA GLU A 196 -1.42 -3.39 -4.47
C GLU A 196 -0.43 -3.62 -3.32
N ALA A 197 -0.29 -2.64 -2.42
CA ALA A 197 0.61 -2.75 -1.28
C ALA A 197 0.29 -3.98 -0.42
N MET A 198 -1.00 -4.22 -0.15
CA MET A 198 -1.48 -5.37 0.63
C MET A 198 -1.28 -6.73 -0.06
N ALA A 199 -1.35 -6.77 -1.41
CA ALA A 199 -1.27 -8.01 -2.17
C ALA A 199 0.17 -8.40 -2.55
N ILE A 200 1.07 -7.42 -2.70
CA ILE A 200 2.39 -7.61 -3.29
C ILE A 200 3.49 -7.66 -2.23
N GLY A 201 3.43 -6.78 -1.21
CA GLY A 201 4.51 -6.61 -0.25
C GLY A 201 4.56 -7.70 0.83
N ASP A 202 5.75 -8.14 1.17
CA ASP A 202 6.01 -8.89 2.41
C ASP A 202 5.91 -7.95 3.62
N ARG A 203 6.42 -6.72 3.47
CA ARG A 203 6.19 -5.59 4.37
C ARG A 203 5.75 -4.35 3.58
N ILE A 204 5.06 -3.47 4.29
CA ILE A 204 4.67 -2.15 3.79
C ILE A 204 5.35 -1.10 4.66
N ALA A 205 6.06 -0.18 4.04
CA ALA A 205 6.58 1.03 4.66
C ALA A 205 5.64 2.19 4.29
N VAL A 206 4.86 2.64 5.27
CA VAL A 206 3.86 3.71 5.08
C VAL A 206 4.56 5.06 5.22
N LEU A 207 4.67 5.78 4.12
CA LEU A 207 5.31 7.09 4.03
C LEU A 207 4.26 8.20 4.07
N ILE A 208 4.28 9.00 5.13
CA ILE A 208 3.42 10.17 5.35
C ILE A 208 4.30 11.36 5.68
N ASP A 209 4.07 12.49 5.05
CA ASP A 209 4.79 13.75 5.28
C ASP A 209 6.32 13.60 5.35
N GLY A 210 6.86 12.77 4.46
CA GLY A 210 8.29 12.54 4.33
C GLY A 210 8.91 11.64 5.39
N ARG A 211 8.11 10.94 6.22
CA ARG A 211 8.57 10.02 7.27
C ARG A 211 7.89 8.65 7.14
N PHE A 212 8.58 7.59 7.54
CA PHE A 212 7.94 6.30 7.72
C PHE A 212 7.17 6.29 9.04
N GLU A 213 5.85 6.33 8.95
CA GLU A 213 4.94 6.23 10.09
C GLU A 213 4.91 4.80 10.66
N GLN A 214 4.87 3.81 9.76
CA GLN A 214 4.83 2.40 10.14
C GLN A 214 5.49 1.55 9.07
N VAL A 215 6.30 0.58 9.51
CA VAL A 215 6.88 -0.46 8.65
C VAL A 215 6.54 -1.82 9.25
N ALA A 216 5.63 -2.56 8.61
CA ALA A 216 5.16 -3.84 9.13
C ALA A 216 4.57 -4.72 8.02
N THR A 217 4.18 -5.96 8.36
CA THR A 217 3.45 -6.83 7.43
C THR A 217 2.09 -6.23 7.06
N PRO A 218 1.52 -6.55 5.88
CA PRO A 218 0.19 -6.08 5.48
C PRO A 218 -0.88 -6.33 6.54
N ALA A 219 -0.87 -7.52 7.16
CA ALA A 219 -1.82 -7.87 8.21
C ALA A 219 -1.68 -6.97 9.45
N SER A 220 -0.45 -6.68 9.89
CA SER A 220 -0.19 -5.77 11.03
C SER A 220 -0.62 -4.34 10.72
N ILE A 221 -0.28 -3.82 9.54
CA ILE A 221 -0.71 -2.47 9.12
C ILE A 221 -2.23 -2.31 9.18
N TYR A 222 -2.97 -3.33 8.72
CA TYR A 222 -4.42 -3.27 8.67
C TYR A 222 -5.07 -3.43 10.05
N ARG A 223 -4.57 -4.38 10.87
CA ARG A 223 -5.16 -4.73 12.17
C ARG A 223 -4.68 -3.86 13.31
N ALA A 224 -3.45 -3.37 13.24
CA ALA A 224 -2.79 -2.60 14.29
C ALA A 224 -2.08 -1.36 13.71
N PRO A 225 -2.81 -0.43 13.07
CA PRO A 225 -2.24 0.81 12.58
C PRO A 225 -1.76 1.67 13.77
N VAL A 226 -0.58 2.26 13.66
CA VAL A 226 -0.01 3.08 14.75
C VAL A 226 -0.72 4.42 14.91
N SER A 227 -1.42 4.89 13.88
CA SER A 227 -2.10 6.19 13.91
C SER A 227 -3.37 6.21 13.05
N VAL A 228 -4.21 7.22 13.28
CA VAL A 228 -5.35 7.57 12.42
C VAL A 228 -4.87 7.78 10.97
N GLY A 229 -3.71 8.41 10.77
CA GLY A 229 -3.11 8.64 9.46
C GLY A 229 -2.93 7.33 8.70
N VAL A 230 -2.31 6.34 9.32
CA VAL A 230 -2.15 5.00 8.73
C VAL A 230 -3.49 4.31 8.55
N ALA A 231 -4.37 4.32 9.57
CA ALA A 231 -5.66 3.63 9.52
C ALA A 231 -6.54 4.08 8.34
N ARG A 232 -6.55 5.38 8.03
CA ARG A 232 -7.34 5.98 6.92
C ARG A 232 -6.84 5.61 5.53
N LEU A 233 -5.57 5.27 5.38
CA LEU A 233 -4.98 4.93 4.09
C LEU A 233 -5.36 3.53 3.60
N PHE A 234 -5.89 2.67 4.49
CA PHE A 234 -6.23 1.29 4.18
C PHE A 234 -7.72 1.02 4.40
N GLY A 235 -8.41 0.61 3.35
CA GLY A 235 -9.83 0.28 3.35
C GLY A 235 -10.61 1.07 2.30
N ASP A 236 -11.70 0.45 1.81
CA ASP A 236 -12.60 1.00 0.81
C ASP A 236 -14.01 0.43 1.02
N PRO A 237 -14.87 1.20 1.72
CA PRO A 237 -14.68 2.54 2.30
C PRO A 237 -13.61 2.62 3.39
N THR A 238 -13.17 3.83 3.72
CA THR A 238 -12.19 4.09 4.78
C THR A 238 -12.77 3.76 6.16
N ILE A 239 -11.90 3.62 7.15
CA ILE A 239 -12.28 3.38 8.55
C ILE A 239 -13.21 4.50 9.07
N ASN A 240 -14.28 4.12 9.77
CA ASN A 240 -15.12 5.06 10.51
C ASN A 240 -14.37 5.51 11.78
N LEU A 241 -14.41 6.80 12.08
CA LEU A 241 -13.80 7.39 13.28
C LEU A 241 -14.89 8.13 14.03
N ILE A 242 -15.34 7.57 15.14
CA ILE A 242 -16.43 8.10 15.95
C ILE A 242 -15.83 8.71 17.23
N PRO A 243 -16.01 10.03 17.49
CA PRO A 243 -15.61 10.64 18.75
C PRO A 243 -16.36 10.00 19.93
N VAL A 244 -15.64 9.56 20.94
CA VAL A 244 -16.21 8.91 22.12
C VAL A 244 -15.46 9.33 23.40
N ASN A 245 -16.16 9.26 24.55
CA ASN A 245 -15.58 9.45 25.86
C ASN A 245 -15.72 8.15 26.67
N PRO A 246 -14.78 7.21 26.57
CA PRO A 246 -14.87 5.94 27.24
C PRO A 246 -14.87 6.09 28.75
N GLN A 247 -15.72 5.32 29.44
CA GLN A 247 -15.84 5.26 30.88
C GLN A 247 -15.53 3.83 31.38
N ALA A 248 -14.80 3.74 32.46
CA ALA A 248 -14.56 2.47 33.12
C ALA A 248 -15.81 2.03 33.88
N GLY A 249 -16.16 0.76 33.77
CA GLY A 249 -17.27 0.12 34.47
C GLY A 249 -16.89 -1.28 34.95
N GLY A 250 -17.80 -1.99 35.64
CA GLY A 250 -17.54 -3.32 36.20
C GLY A 250 -17.13 -4.37 35.15
N ASP A 251 -17.62 -4.25 33.92
CA ASP A 251 -17.38 -5.20 32.82
C ASP A 251 -16.36 -4.68 31.78
N GLY A 252 -15.55 -3.68 32.12
CA GLY A 252 -14.56 -3.08 31.24
C GLY A 252 -14.92 -1.64 30.80
N LEU A 253 -14.37 -1.20 29.64
CA LEU A 253 -14.70 0.10 29.08
C LEU A 253 -16.03 0.08 28.34
N SER A 254 -16.77 1.18 28.44
CA SER A 254 -17.96 1.45 27.63
C SER A 254 -17.99 2.91 27.20
N CYS A 255 -18.65 3.20 26.11
CA CYS A 255 -18.91 4.55 25.64
C CYS A 255 -20.38 4.72 25.21
N GLU A 256 -20.79 5.95 25.00
CA GLU A 256 -22.09 6.26 24.43
C GLU A 256 -21.95 6.62 22.94
N ILE A 257 -22.75 5.99 22.08
CA ILE A 257 -22.85 6.29 20.65
C ILE A 257 -24.34 6.46 20.32
N SER A 258 -24.73 7.60 19.79
CA SER A 258 -26.13 7.88 19.42
C SER A 258 -27.13 7.65 20.56
N GLY A 259 -26.73 7.88 21.82
CA GLY A 259 -27.58 7.64 22.99
C GLY A 259 -27.68 6.19 23.45
N ALA A 260 -26.90 5.28 22.85
CA ALA A 260 -26.80 3.90 23.29
C ALA A 260 -25.45 3.62 23.97
N LYS A 261 -25.51 2.91 25.10
CA LYS A 261 -24.26 2.46 25.79
C LYS A 261 -23.72 1.22 25.08
N VAL A 262 -22.46 1.31 24.62
CA VAL A 262 -21.77 0.27 23.89
C VAL A 262 -20.52 -0.17 24.65
N GLY A 263 -20.35 -1.49 24.87
CA GLY A 263 -19.15 -2.05 25.50
C GLY A 263 -17.96 -2.06 24.55
N LEU A 264 -16.78 -1.68 25.05
CA LEU A 264 -15.52 -1.67 24.30
C LEU A 264 -14.57 -2.82 24.72
N GLY A 265 -14.98 -3.66 25.66
CA GLY A 265 -14.20 -4.80 26.17
C GLY A 265 -13.16 -4.42 27.22
N ALA A 266 -12.53 -5.45 27.82
CA ALA A 266 -11.58 -5.28 28.92
C ALA A 266 -10.17 -4.82 28.48
N ALA A 267 -9.82 -5.02 27.22
CA ALA A 267 -8.44 -4.82 26.73
C ALA A 267 -8.03 -3.33 26.55
N GLN A 268 -8.94 -2.37 26.72
CA GLN A 268 -8.73 -0.95 26.37
C GLN A 268 -8.82 -0.01 27.58
N VAL A 269 -8.34 -0.45 28.74
CA VAL A 269 -8.44 0.33 30.01
C VAL A 269 -7.66 1.67 29.98
N GLU A 270 -6.69 1.81 29.11
CA GLU A 270 -5.81 3.00 29.06
C GLU A 270 -6.51 4.29 28.55
N GLY A 271 -7.70 4.20 27.96
CA GLY A 271 -8.44 5.32 27.38
C GLY A 271 -9.53 5.96 28.27
N ALA A 272 -9.74 5.46 29.50
CA ALA A 272 -10.83 5.92 30.35
C ALA A 272 -10.72 7.42 30.70
N GLY A 273 -11.80 8.19 30.49
CA GLY A 273 -11.91 9.60 30.83
C GLY A 273 -11.17 10.57 29.90
N ARG A 274 -10.68 10.10 28.74
CA ARG A 274 -10.07 10.93 27.70
C ARG A 274 -10.96 10.99 26.47
N SER A 275 -10.84 12.08 25.70
CA SER A 275 -11.46 12.17 24.38
C SER A 275 -10.73 11.27 23.40
N MET A 276 -11.47 10.35 22.75
CA MET A 276 -10.93 9.30 21.90
C MET A 276 -11.68 9.22 20.58
N LEU A 277 -11.04 8.68 19.55
CA LEU A 277 -11.69 8.28 18.33
C LEU A 277 -11.82 6.76 18.30
N LEU A 278 -13.06 6.27 18.26
CA LEU A 278 -13.35 4.86 18.06
C LEU A 278 -13.26 4.56 16.56
N GLY A 279 -12.30 3.76 16.18
CA GLY A 279 -12.07 3.31 14.80
C GLY A 279 -12.79 2.00 14.51
N LEU A 280 -13.75 2.04 13.58
CA LEU A 280 -14.51 0.87 13.16
C LEU A 280 -14.36 0.65 11.65
N ARG A 281 -13.80 -0.48 11.25
CA ARG A 281 -13.72 -0.85 9.84
C ARG A 281 -15.13 -1.09 9.29
N PRO A 282 -15.48 -0.64 8.07
CA PRO A 282 -16.81 -0.84 7.49
C PRO A 282 -17.27 -2.29 7.47
N GLU A 283 -16.35 -3.23 7.20
CA GLU A 283 -16.64 -4.67 7.18
C GLU A 283 -16.71 -5.32 8.57
N SER A 284 -16.42 -4.59 9.63
CA SER A 284 -16.60 -5.05 11.03
C SER A 284 -17.96 -4.64 11.61
N LEU A 285 -18.70 -3.81 10.91
CA LEU A 285 -20.04 -3.39 11.29
C LEU A 285 -21.08 -4.37 10.74
N VAL A 286 -21.95 -4.86 11.63
CA VAL A 286 -23.12 -5.65 11.29
C VAL A 286 -24.35 -4.80 11.52
N VAL A 287 -25.20 -4.65 10.50
CA VAL A 287 -26.39 -3.79 10.55
C VAL A 287 -27.65 -4.67 10.62
N ASN A 288 -28.52 -4.40 11.59
CA ASN A 288 -29.76 -5.11 11.82
C ASN A 288 -30.93 -4.14 11.96
N ASP A 289 -32.12 -4.62 11.65
CA ASP A 289 -33.36 -3.87 11.83
C ASP A 289 -33.98 -4.08 13.22
N ASP A 290 -33.47 -5.05 13.99
CA ASP A 290 -33.96 -5.44 15.33
C ASP A 290 -33.07 -4.84 16.43
N ALA A 291 -33.65 -3.98 17.27
CA ALA A 291 -33.02 -3.40 18.46
C ALA A 291 -32.61 -4.45 19.50
N GLY A 292 -33.31 -5.58 19.57
CA GLY A 292 -33.06 -6.65 20.55
C GLY A 292 -31.71 -7.36 20.41
N LEU A 293 -31.05 -7.21 19.26
CA LEU A 293 -29.72 -7.77 18.98
C LEU A 293 -28.56 -6.90 19.51
N GLY A 294 -28.88 -5.76 20.15
CA GLY A 294 -27.87 -4.81 20.66
C GLY A 294 -27.28 -3.93 19.55
N GLY A 295 -26.39 -3.02 19.96
CA GLY A 295 -25.76 -2.06 19.05
C GLY A 295 -26.21 -0.62 19.33
N PHE A 296 -25.88 0.30 18.42
CA PHE A 296 -26.29 1.70 18.50
C PHE A 296 -27.19 2.07 17.32
N PRO A 297 -28.16 2.99 17.52
CA PRO A 297 -29.11 3.35 16.47
C PRO A 297 -28.45 4.18 15.37
N VAL A 298 -28.80 3.86 14.14
CA VAL A 298 -28.37 4.54 12.93
C VAL A 298 -29.54 4.69 11.97
N ASP A 299 -29.43 5.60 11.02
CA ASP A 299 -30.35 5.71 9.89
C ASP A 299 -29.60 5.35 8.60
N VAL A 300 -30.01 4.30 7.91
CA VAL A 300 -29.45 3.91 6.61
C VAL A 300 -29.94 4.92 5.58
N VAL A 301 -29.00 5.73 5.07
CA VAL A 301 -29.27 6.81 4.10
C VAL A 301 -29.27 6.27 2.67
N ALA A 302 -28.31 5.40 2.35
CA ALA A 302 -28.17 4.81 1.03
C ALA A 302 -27.57 3.41 1.09
N VAL A 303 -27.93 2.58 0.13
CA VAL A 303 -27.35 1.25 -0.11
C VAL A 303 -26.77 1.25 -1.52
N THR A 304 -25.50 0.93 -1.66
CA THR A 304 -24.83 0.83 -2.95
C THR A 304 -24.35 -0.60 -3.16
N PRO A 305 -24.98 -1.37 -4.05
CA PRO A 305 -24.53 -2.70 -4.39
C PRO A 305 -23.25 -2.64 -5.24
N LEU A 306 -22.24 -3.40 -4.85
CA LEU A 306 -20.93 -3.51 -5.53
C LEU A 306 -20.59 -4.99 -5.74
N ASN A 307 -21.19 -5.62 -6.74
CA ASN A 307 -20.98 -7.04 -7.09
C ASN A 307 -21.05 -8.00 -5.88
N GLU A 308 -19.89 -8.23 -5.22
CA GLU A 308 -19.76 -9.21 -4.13
C GLU A 308 -20.12 -8.65 -2.75
N LYS A 309 -20.35 -7.35 -2.63
CA LYS A 309 -20.67 -6.67 -1.37
C LYS A 309 -21.62 -5.49 -1.60
N SER A 310 -22.33 -5.10 -0.55
CA SER A 310 -23.06 -3.82 -0.50
C SER A 310 -22.38 -2.87 0.47
N VAL A 311 -22.30 -1.60 0.10
CA VAL A 311 -21.83 -0.53 0.98
C VAL A 311 -23.05 0.26 1.45
N LEU A 312 -23.21 0.35 2.77
CA LEU A 312 -24.24 1.13 3.42
C LEU A 312 -23.67 2.48 3.87
N LEU A 313 -24.25 3.57 3.43
CA LEU A 313 -24.06 4.87 4.04
C LEU A 313 -25.09 5.04 5.14
N MET A 314 -24.63 5.25 6.37
CA MET A 314 -25.47 5.40 7.53
C MET A 314 -25.18 6.73 8.22
N ARG A 315 -26.16 7.24 8.97
CA ARG A 315 -26.02 8.44 9.80
C ARG A 315 -26.37 8.11 11.24
N THR A 316 -25.50 8.51 12.17
CA THR A 316 -25.78 8.45 13.62
C THR A 316 -26.79 9.53 14.01
N ARG A 317 -27.37 9.41 15.21
CA ARG A 317 -28.29 10.46 15.73
C ARG A 317 -27.63 11.84 15.86
N ASP A 318 -26.32 11.85 16.08
CA ASP A 318 -25.53 13.08 16.19
C ASP A 318 -25.14 13.66 14.82
N GLY A 319 -25.65 13.05 13.72
CA GLY A 319 -25.46 13.52 12.35
C GLY A 319 -24.17 13.04 11.68
N GLN A 320 -23.35 12.24 12.32
CA GLN A 320 -22.13 11.72 11.74
C GLN A 320 -22.41 10.65 10.70
N GLU A 321 -21.74 10.73 9.56
CA GLU A 321 -21.81 9.70 8.51
C GLU A 321 -20.78 8.59 8.80
N ILE A 322 -21.25 7.35 8.69
CA ILE A 322 -20.44 6.13 8.84
C ILE A 322 -20.81 5.12 7.75
N PHE A 323 -19.90 4.22 7.44
CA PHE A 323 -20.07 3.20 6.42
C PHE A 323 -20.06 1.81 7.03
N ALA A 324 -20.92 0.92 6.50
CA ALA A 324 -20.78 -0.52 6.68
C ALA A 324 -20.56 -1.19 5.32
N SER A 325 -19.90 -2.33 5.32
CA SER A 325 -19.69 -3.15 4.13
C SER A 325 -20.14 -4.58 4.43
N GLU A 326 -21.22 -5.00 3.82
CA GLU A 326 -21.82 -6.31 4.00
C GLU A 326 -21.53 -7.20 2.80
N ALA A 327 -21.09 -8.45 3.03
CA ALA A 327 -20.85 -9.42 1.97
C ALA A 327 -22.18 -10.06 1.51
N GLY A 328 -22.28 -10.33 0.20
CA GLY A 328 -23.40 -11.07 -0.40
C GLY A 328 -24.40 -10.20 -1.16
N VAL A 329 -25.06 -10.83 -2.12
CA VAL A 329 -26.07 -10.23 -3.00
C VAL A 329 -27.46 -10.19 -2.30
N GLU A 330 -27.60 -10.85 -1.16
CA GLU A 330 -28.86 -10.95 -0.40
C GLU A 330 -29.36 -9.59 0.15
N ASN A 331 -28.50 -8.58 0.15
CA ASN A 331 -28.84 -7.21 0.58
C ASN A 331 -29.45 -6.31 -0.51
N GLU A 332 -29.81 -6.84 -1.67
CA GLU A 332 -30.53 -6.08 -2.71
C GLU A 332 -31.89 -5.54 -2.22
N GLU A 333 -32.44 -6.11 -1.14
CA GLU A 333 -33.71 -5.71 -0.56
C GLU A 333 -33.61 -4.70 0.60
N ARG A 334 -32.40 -4.43 1.15
CA ARG A 334 -32.28 -3.47 2.24
C ARG A 334 -32.64 -2.06 1.75
N LYS A 335 -33.63 -1.48 2.39
CA LYS A 335 -34.13 -0.12 2.08
C LYS A 335 -33.52 0.89 3.07
N PRO A 336 -33.38 2.16 2.65
CA PRO A 336 -33.10 3.24 3.58
C PRO A 336 -34.11 3.29 4.73
N GLY A 337 -33.66 3.65 5.92
CA GLY A 337 -34.46 3.74 7.12
C GLY A 337 -33.75 3.45 8.42
N PRO A 338 -34.44 3.47 9.57
CA PRO A 338 -33.83 3.22 10.88
C PRO A 338 -33.34 1.79 11.01
N ALA A 339 -32.14 1.66 11.62
CA ALA A 339 -31.48 0.39 11.86
C ALA A 339 -30.57 0.48 13.10
N PHE A 340 -29.91 -0.62 13.44
CA PHE A 340 -28.95 -0.72 14.53
C PHE A 340 -27.63 -1.28 14.01
N ALA A 341 -26.53 -0.55 14.27
CA ALA A 341 -25.17 -1.00 13.96
C ALA A 341 -24.51 -1.60 15.18
N ARG A 342 -23.87 -2.75 15.05
CA ARG A 342 -23.08 -3.40 16.09
C ARG A 342 -21.71 -3.79 15.55
N PHE A 343 -20.76 -3.93 16.43
CA PHE A 343 -19.40 -4.39 16.12
C PHE A 343 -18.86 -5.33 17.20
N ASP A 344 -17.84 -6.10 16.84
CA ASP A 344 -17.06 -6.88 17.80
C ASP A 344 -16.03 -5.94 18.46
N PRO A 345 -16.08 -5.76 19.82
CA PRO A 345 -15.12 -4.90 20.51
C PRO A 345 -13.65 -5.33 20.30
N ALA A 346 -13.38 -6.59 20.04
CA ALA A 346 -12.04 -7.09 19.78
C ALA A 346 -11.46 -6.59 18.44
N ARG A 347 -12.32 -6.11 17.53
CA ARG A 347 -11.94 -5.55 16.23
C ARG A 347 -11.95 -4.02 16.19
N ALA A 348 -12.41 -3.40 17.27
CA ALA A 348 -12.41 -1.94 17.39
C ALA A 348 -11.00 -1.42 17.66
N LEU A 349 -10.69 -0.28 17.08
CA LEU A 349 -9.45 0.45 17.30
C LEU A 349 -9.74 1.71 18.11
N MET A 350 -8.82 2.08 19.00
CA MET A 350 -8.95 3.31 19.76
C MET A 350 -7.77 4.22 19.46
N PHE A 351 -8.08 5.47 19.16
CA PHE A 351 -7.05 6.48 18.91
C PHE A 351 -7.23 7.65 19.86
N ASP A 352 -6.14 8.19 20.37
CA ASP A 352 -6.14 9.46 21.10
C ASP A 352 -6.56 10.58 20.13
N GLU A 353 -7.58 11.35 20.47
CA GLU A 353 -8.13 12.35 19.56
C GLU A 353 -7.15 13.49 19.26
N ALA A 354 -6.29 13.86 20.23
CA ALA A 354 -5.38 14.99 20.10
C ALA A 354 -4.13 14.62 19.27
N SER A 355 -3.54 13.45 19.49
CA SER A 355 -2.32 13.01 18.82
C SER A 355 -2.58 12.16 17.59
N GLY A 356 -3.75 11.54 17.47
CA GLY A 356 -4.07 10.54 16.47
C GLY A 356 -3.38 9.19 16.69
N ALA A 357 -2.64 9.01 17.77
CA ALA A 357 -1.93 7.76 18.06
C ALA A 357 -2.89 6.64 18.44
N CYS A 358 -2.66 5.42 17.97
CA CYS A 358 -3.44 4.25 18.36
C CYS A 358 -3.09 3.83 19.80
N ILE A 359 -4.12 3.60 20.62
CA ILE A 359 -3.98 3.16 22.01
C ILE A 359 -4.38 1.68 22.09
N GLY A 360 -3.52 0.86 22.70
CA GLY A 360 -3.82 -0.56 22.97
C GLY A 360 -3.53 -1.54 21.84
N SER A 361 -3.13 -1.10 20.66
CA SER A 361 -2.57 -2.01 19.65
C SER A 361 -1.09 -2.25 19.94
N ARG A 362 -0.75 -3.36 20.58
CA ARG A 362 0.63 -3.87 20.51
C ARG A 362 0.78 -4.62 19.19
N PRO A 363 1.88 -4.38 18.43
CA PRO A 363 2.16 -5.06 17.19
C PRO A 363 2.34 -6.57 17.36
#